data_9f346f13a1b99c991fc837b42ef355ac
#
_entry.id   9f346f13a1b99c991fc837b42ef355ac
#
_cell.length_a   1.000
_cell.length_b   1.000
_cell.length_c   1.000
_cell.angle_alpha   90.00
_cell.angle_beta   90.00
_cell.angle_gamma   90.00
#
_symmetry.space_group_name_H-M   'P 1'
#
loop_
_entity.id
_entity.type
_entity.pdbx_description
1 polymer ?
#
loop_
_entity_poly.entity_id
_entity_poly.type
_entity_poly.pdbx_seq_one_letter_code
_entity_poly.pdbx_strand_id
1 'polypeptide(L)'
;MQLFLLSFLCFYSALLLGLTTSAGRNEVVRSYSNTPLRVLLDKGQQELRIKSALNLIYVKEVDQELWTKFTGQVVIKISRSKKNITINGNLFKSSAIYLRGGPQHTDPIQYASGFYRGALKVTLTPEGLLMTNIIPLESYLYGQIAGEMNPSWEMEALKAQVVAARTYAMYMIKHPKHPLYDLEKGTGDQVYLGAQSEAVRIKIAVESTRDQVVTKGSLPIKTYYHSRCGGFTESAKLVWNNSEKYNRTSVPCQYCQKFPYLWKTSVKAHEIFKVLKIPLEKLKPFKISIANKSSTGRVKEIAIETDHEKHSINSEVLRHLLGYANVKSTRFDLKINEDEIQFQGTGAGHGVGMCQWGAQFLAKNGKSYREILAHYYPSYKIESAQPYF
;
A
#
# COMPACT_ATOMS: atom_id res chain seq x y z
N MET A 1 -71.40 -21.23 -62.28
CA MET A 1 -70.99 -22.59 -62.67
C MET A 1 -69.60 -22.44 -63.30
N GLN A 2 -68.64 -23.11 -62.86
CA GLN A 2 -67.24 -23.06 -63.17
C GLN A 2 -66.39 -21.98 -62.52
N LEU A 3 -65.79 -22.39 -61.52
CA LEU A 3 -64.50 -22.21 -60.91
C LEU A 3 -63.40 -21.88 -61.92
N PHE A 4 -62.60 -20.89 -61.59
CA PHE A 4 -61.22 -20.75 -62.02
C PHE A 4 -60.37 -20.39 -60.83
N LEU A 5 -59.59 -21.35 -60.36
CA LEU A 5 -58.47 -21.17 -59.48
C LEU A 5 -57.32 -20.54 -60.29
N LEU A 6 -56.85 -19.39 -59.87
CA LEU A 6 -55.57 -18.82 -60.30
C LEU A 6 -54.62 -18.84 -59.13
N SER A 7 -53.66 -19.76 -59.24
CA SER A 7 -52.50 -19.84 -58.37
C SER A 7 -51.57 -18.65 -58.62
N PHE A 8 -51.39 -17.78 -57.63
CA PHE A 8 -50.31 -16.78 -57.62
C PHE A 8 -49.08 -17.37 -56.93
N LEU A 9 -48.12 -17.78 -57.74
CA LEU A 9 -46.75 -18.04 -57.31
C LEU A 9 -46.05 -16.68 -57.05
N CYS A 10 -45.94 -16.28 -55.82
CA CYS A 10 -45.04 -15.20 -55.42
C CYS A 10 -43.63 -15.77 -55.28
N PHE A 11 -42.77 -15.40 -56.22
CA PHE A 11 -41.33 -15.53 -56.07
C PHE A 11 -40.88 -14.62 -54.98
N TYR A 12 -40.58 -15.17 -53.78
CA TYR A 12 -39.79 -14.48 -52.79
C TYR A 12 -38.32 -14.73 -53.11
N SER A 13 -37.69 -13.76 -53.75
CA SER A 13 -36.24 -13.65 -53.81
C SER A 13 -35.73 -13.40 -52.39
N ALA A 14 -35.25 -14.43 -51.73
CA ALA A 14 -34.54 -14.31 -50.46
C ALA A 14 -33.22 -13.58 -50.70
N LEU A 15 -33.24 -12.28 -50.39
CA LEU A 15 -32.00 -11.50 -50.20
C LEU A 15 -31.34 -12.01 -48.94
N LEU A 16 -30.39 -12.90 -49.08
CA LEU A 16 -29.48 -13.32 -48.03
C LEU A 16 -28.56 -12.13 -47.70
N LEU A 17 -29.08 -11.21 -46.87
CA LEU A 17 -28.23 -10.31 -46.10
C LEU A 17 -27.47 -11.15 -45.11
N GLY A 18 -26.19 -11.37 -45.42
CA GLY A 18 -25.24 -11.94 -44.49
C GLY A 18 -25.14 -11.12 -43.23
N LEU A 19 -25.98 -11.43 -42.26
CA LEU A 19 -25.73 -11.04 -40.88
C LEU A 19 -24.52 -11.88 -40.41
N THR A 20 -23.33 -11.38 -40.67
CA THR A 20 -22.15 -11.75 -39.88
C THR A 20 -22.47 -11.31 -38.47
N THR A 21 -23.01 -12.20 -37.66
CA THR A 21 -22.94 -12.10 -36.22
C THR A 21 -21.46 -12.10 -35.88
N SER A 22 -20.94 -10.88 -35.71
CA SER A 22 -19.72 -10.72 -34.93
C SER A 22 -20.05 -11.32 -33.58
N ALA A 23 -19.60 -12.57 -33.36
CA ALA A 23 -19.49 -13.11 -32.02
C ALA A 23 -18.58 -12.14 -31.28
N GLY A 24 -19.21 -11.14 -30.67
CA GLY A 24 -18.58 -10.30 -29.71
C GLY A 24 -18.02 -11.25 -28.68
N ARG A 25 -16.69 -11.41 -28.68
CA ARG A 25 -16.02 -11.93 -27.52
C ARG A 25 -16.53 -11.08 -26.38
N ASN A 26 -17.38 -11.64 -25.54
CA ASN A 26 -17.58 -11.18 -24.20
C ASN A 26 -16.22 -11.40 -23.50
N GLU A 27 -15.27 -10.51 -23.76
CA GLU A 27 -14.20 -10.29 -22.83
C GLU A 27 -14.94 -9.89 -21.55
N VAL A 28 -14.96 -10.82 -20.62
CA VAL A 28 -15.34 -10.56 -19.24
C VAL A 28 -14.33 -9.49 -18.81
N VAL A 29 -14.74 -8.23 -18.94
CA VAL A 29 -13.99 -7.08 -18.39
C VAL A 29 -13.91 -7.40 -16.91
N ARG A 30 -12.78 -7.96 -16.49
CA ARG A 30 -12.51 -8.19 -15.07
C ARG A 30 -12.46 -6.82 -14.45
N SER A 31 -13.55 -6.43 -13.79
CA SER A 31 -13.59 -5.21 -13.00
C SER A 31 -12.41 -5.23 -12.04
N TYR A 32 -11.72 -4.13 -11.89
CA TYR A 32 -10.63 -3.94 -10.91
C TYR A 32 -11.02 -4.27 -9.50
N SER A 33 -12.30 -4.14 -9.17
CA SER A 33 -12.84 -4.54 -7.89
C SER A 33 -12.50 -5.98 -7.50
N ASN A 34 -12.19 -6.83 -8.47
CA ASN A 34 -11.85 -8.24 -8.28
C ASN A 34 -10.36 -8.57 -8.47
N THR A 35 -9.51 -7.59 -8.84
CA THR A 35 -8.08 -7.85 -8.98
C THR A 35 -7.48 -8.18 -7.61
N PRO A 36 -6.92 -9.38 -7.41
CA PRO A 36 -6.36 -9.77 -6.14
C PRO A 36 -5.05 -9.02 -5.88
N LEU A 37 -4.97 -8.38 -4.73
CA LEU A 37 -3.76 -7.80 -4.18
C LEU A 37 -3.09 -8.82 -3.25
N ARG A 38 -1.76 -8.90 -3.29
CA ARG A 38 -0.95 -9.77 -2.44
C ARG A 38 -0.23 -8.90 -1.41
N VAL A 39 -0.70 -8.93 -0.16
CA VAL A 39 -0.14 -8.12 0.94
C VAL A 39 0.73 -8.99 1.83
N LEU A 40 2.02 -8.71 1.96
CA LEU A 40 2.88 -9.39 2.92
C LEU A 40 2.42 -9.05 4.34
N LEU A 41 2.08 -10.09 5.11
CA LEU A 41 1.73 -9.97 6.52
C LEU A 41 2.91 -10.28 7.44
N ASP A 42 3.69 -11.31 7.08
CA ASP A 42 4.81 -11.79 7.88
C ASP A 42 5.79 -12.63 7.04
N LYS A 43 7.04 -12.73 7.49
CA LYS A 43 8.07 -13.54 6.83
C LYS A 43 9.12 -14.09 7.82
N GLY A 44 9.76 -15.21 7.43
CA GLY A 44 10.84 -15.82 8.22
C GLY A 44 10.35 -16.62 9.43
N GLN A 45 9.05 -16.92 9.52
CA GLN A 45 8.50 -17.64 10.66
C GLN A 45 8.77 -19.15 10.57
N GLN A 46 8.99 -19.80 11.71
CA GLN A 46 9.12 -21.27 11.79
C GLN A 46 7.76 -21.93 12.05
N GLU A 47 6.85 -21.20 12.67
CA GLU A 47 5.51 -21.64 13.04
C GLU A 47 4.53 -20.50 12.88
N LEU A 48 3.33 -20.81 12.37
CA LEU A 48 2.21 -19.89 12.26
C LEU A 48 0.98 -20.49 12.94
N ARG A 49 0.27 -19.69 13.73
CA ARG A 49 -0.98 -20.08 14.40
C ARG A 49 -2.15 -19.27 13.87
N ILE A 50 -3.15 -19.96 13.35
CA ILE A 50 -4.25 -19.35 12.61
C ILE A 50 -5.57 -19.84 13.20
N LYS A 51 -6.54 -18.91 13.33
CA LYS A 51 -7.91 -19.19 13.79
C LYS A 51 -8.91 -18.59 12.82
N SER A 52 -10.18 -18.98 12.92
CA SER A 52 -11.30 -18.27 12.30
C SER A 52 -12.40 -18.05 13.30
N ALA A 53 -13.28 -17.07 13.06
CA ALA A 53 -14.37 -16.70 13.95
C ALA A 53 -15.34 -17.88 14.22
N LEU A 54 -15.58 -18.71 13.20
CA LEU A 54 -16.46 -19.88 13.29
C LEU A 54 -15.71 -21.19 13.59
N ASN A 55 -14.43 -21.12 14.00
CA ASN A 55 -13.59 -22.28 14.23
C ASN A 55 -13.48 -23.26 13.03
N LEU A 56 -13.70 -22.77 11.81
CA LEU A 56 -13.63 -23.53 10.57
C LEU A 56 -12.63 -22.89 9.62
N ILE A 57 -11.60 -23.64 9.27
CA ILE A 57 -10.57 -23.23 8.30
C ILE A 57 -10.51 -24.27 7.21
N TYR A 58 -10.53 -23.82 5.97
CA TYR A 58 -10.34 -24.64 4.80
C TYR A 58 -8.96 -24.39 4.24
N VAL A 59 -8.21 -25.45 4.00
CA VAL A 59 -6.84 -25.42 3.49
C VAL A 59 -6.79 -26.13 2.15
N LYS A 60 -6.08 -25.55 1.19
CA LYS A 60 -5.83 -26.12 -0.13
C LYS A 60 -4.35 -25.99 -0.50
N GLU A 61 -3.71 -27.02 -1.00
CA GLU A 61 -2.41 -26.92 -1.64
C GLU A 61 -2.53 -26.13 -2.96
N VAL A 62 -1.51 -25.38 -3.33
CA VAL A 62 -1.57 -24.49 -4.51
C VAL A 62 -1.86 -25.25 -5.80
N ASP A 63 -1.35 -26.47 -5.92
CA ASP A 63 -1.43 -27.40 -7.04
C ASP A 63 -2.59 -28.40 -6.94
N GLN A 64 -3.47 -28.27 -5.93
CA GLN A 64 -4.64 -29.12 -5.73
C GLN A 64 -5.94 -28.32 -5.90
N GLU A 65 -7.04 -29.02 -6.31
CA GLU A 65 -8.36 -28.39 -6.40
C GLU A 65 -9.17 -28.49 -5.10
N LEU A 66 -8.95 -29.55 -4.32
CA LEU A 66 -9.76 -29.87 -3.16
C LEU A 66 -9.33 -29.09 -1.91
N TRP A 67 -10.33 -28.66 -1.14
CA TRP A 67 -10.15 -28.02 0.15
C TRP A 67 -10.31 -29.03 1.28
N THR A 68 -9.32 -29.10 2.16
CA THR A 68 -9.36 -29.89 3.38
C THR A 68 -9.91 -29.03 4.53
N LYS A 69 -10.93 -29.52 5.22
CA LYS A 69 -11.55 -28.86 6.36
C LYS A 69 -10.80 -29.15 7.65
N PHE A 70 -10.53 -28.09 8.42
CA PHE A 70 -9.99 -28.15 9.78
C PHE A 70 -10.95 -27.45 10.75
N THR A 71 -11.07 -28.02 11.95
CA THR A 71 -11.83 -27.43 13.06
C THR A 71 -10.88 -26.88 14.10
N GLY A 72 -11.19 -25.73 14.68
CA GLY A 72 -10.37 -25.09 15.68
C GLY A 72 -9.16 -24.36 15.13
N GLN A 73 -8.11 -24.27 15.93
CA GLN A 73 -6.86 -23.63 15.55
C GLN A 73 -6.04 -24.50 14.60
N VAL A 74 -5.53 -23.88 13.56
CA VAL A 74 -4.56 -24.48 12.63
C VAL A 74 -3.15 -24.02 12.99
N VAL A 75 -2.25 -24.98 13.21
CA VAL A 75 -0.83 -24.73 13.46
C VAL A 75 -0.03 -25.21 12.25
N ILE A 76 0.64 -24.28 11.60
CA ILE A 76 1.43 -24.51 10.39
C ILE A 76 2.91 -24.46 10.78
N LYS A 77 3.66 -25.50 10.45
CA LYS A 77 5.10 -25.61 10.72
C LYS A 77 5.87 -26.06 9.49
N ILE A 78 7.14 -25.76 9.47
CA ILE A 78 8.09 -26.36 8.52
C ILE A 78 8.31 -27.83 8.94
N SER A 79 8.27 -28.75 7.97
CA SER A 79 8.56 -30.16 8.21
C SER A 79 10.00 -30.37 8.66
N ARG A 80 10.26 -31.53 9.32
CA ARG A 80 11.63 -31.89 9.77
C ARG A 80 12.65 -31.91 8.61
N SER A 81 12.22 -32.30 7.41
CA SER A 81 13.04 -32.29 6.19
C SER A 81 13.31 -30.90 5.65
N LYS A 82 12.65 -29.85 6.18
CA LYS A 82 12.66 -28.43 5.72
C LYS A 82 12.20 -28.25 4.25
N LYS A 83 11.56 -29.25 3.66
CA LYS A 83 11.11 -29.24 2.25
C LYS A 83 9.61 -29.05 2.09
N ASN A 84 8.85 -29.25 3.16
CA ASN A 84 7.39 -29.29 3.13
C ASN A 84 6.77 -28.53 4.29
N ILE A 85 5.47 -28.30 4.20
CA ILE A 85 4.66 -27.69 5.26
C ILE A 85 3.92 -28.79 6.00
N THR A 86 3.78 -28.67 7.33
CA THR A 86 2.87 -29.52 8.12
C THR A 86 1.77 -28.68 8.71
N ILE A 87 0.56 -29.24 8.79
CA ILE A 87 -0.60 -28.60 9.40
C ILE A 87 -1.17 -29.55 10.46
N ASN A 88 -1.15 -29.11 11.72
CA ASN A 88 -1.55 -29.95 12.87
C ASN A 88 -0.87 -31.33 12.85
N GLY A 89 0.40 -31.38 12.41
CA GLY A 89 1.19 -32.61 12.30
C GLY A 89 1.03 -33.37 10.96
N ASN A 90 0.01 -33.10 10.15
CA ASN A 90 -0.20 -33.71 8.85
C ASN A 90 0.70 -33.07 7.80
N LEU A 91 1.37 -33.89 6.99
CA LEU A 91 2.28 -33.43 5.93
C LEU A 91 1.50 -32.98 4.68
N PHE A 92 1.82 -31.79 4.19
CA PHE A 92 1.39 -31.27 2.91
C PHE A 92 2.57 -31.28 1.95
N LYS A 93 2.36 -31.76 0.73
CA LYS A 93 3.45 -31.98 -0.24
C LYS A 93 3.85 -30.70 -0.97
N SER A 94 2.92 -29.74 -1.11
CA SER A 94 3.20 -28.48 -1.76
C SER A 94 4.05 -27.55 -0.86
N SER A 95 4.89 -26.75 -1.47
CA SER A 95 5.63 -25.67 -0.80
C SER A 95 4.76 -24.45 -0.47
N ALA A 96 3.49 -24.44 -0.92
CA ALA A 96 2.56 -23.35 -0.64
C ALA A 96 1.12 -23.84 -0.47
N ILE A 97 0.39 -23.21 0.44
CA ILE A 97 -1.00 -23.51 0.76
C ILE A 97 -1.84 -22.24 0.82
N TYR A 98 -3.13 -22.36 0.49
CA TYR A 98 -4.14 -21.35 0.73
C TYR A 98 -4.99 -21.70 1.94
N LEU A 99 -5.41 -20.69 2.70
CA LEU A 99 -6.34 -20.82 3.82
C LEU A 99 -7.52 -19.86 3.62
N ARG A 100 -8.74 -20.33 3.92
CA ARG A 100 -9.97 -19.53 3.94
C ARG A 100 -10.80 -19.88 5.17
N GLY A 101 -11.50 -18.88 5.71
CA GLY A 101 -12.37 -19.06 6.86
C GLY A 101 -13.83 -19.34 6.49
N GLY A 102 -14.47 -20.19 7.27
CA GLY A 102 -15.89 -20.49 7.19
C GLY A 102 -16.36 -21.33 6.00
N PRO A 103 -17.61 -21.84 6.04
CA PRO A 103 -18.15 -22.75 5.04
C PRO A 103 -18.22 -22.15 3.63
N GLN A 104 -18.48 -20.85 3.54
CA GLN A 104 -18.55 -20.12 2.26
C GLN A 104 -17.23 -19.46 1.89
N HIS A 105 -16.16 -19.73 2.63
CA HIS A 105 -14.83 -19.12 2.43
C HIS A 105 -14.80 -17.59 2.52
N THR A 106 -15.76 -16.99 3.25
CA THR A 106 -15.93 -15.52 3.37
C THR A 106 -15.57 -14.98 4.74
N ASP A 107 -15.45 -15.85 5.75
CA ASP A 107 -15.17 -15.42 7.12
C ASP A 107 -13.73 -14.93 7.25
N PRO A 108 -13.51 -13.83 8.00
CA PRO A 108 -12.16 -13.38 8.27
C PRO A 108 -11.36 -14.42 9.03
N ILE A 109 -10.10 -14.57 8.65
CA ILE A 109 -9.12 -15.40 9.33
C ILE A 109 -8.34 -14.55 10.32
N GLN A 110 -8.18 -15.03 11.54
CA GLN A 110 -7.34 -14.41 12.57
C GLN A 110 -5.90 -14.92 12.44
N TYR A 111 -4.97 -13.98 12.30
CA TYR A 111 -3.53 -14.21 12.40
C TYR A 111 -2.90 -13.14 13.27
N ALA A 112 -2.10 -13.53 14.26
CA ALA A 112 -1.60 -12.64 15.30
C ALA A 112 -2.76 -11.83 15.94
N SER A 113 -2.66 -10.51 15.98
CA SER A 113 -3.71 -9.62 16.50
C SER A 113 -4.71 -9.16 15.42
N GLY A 114 -4.55 -9.59 14.16
CA GLY A 114 -5.35 -9.10 13.04
C GLY A 114 -6.37 -10.11 12.52
N PHE A 115 -7.45 -9.59 11.94
CA PHE A 115 -8.45 -10.34 11.19
C PHE A 115 -8.35 -9.97 9.71
N TYR A 116 -8.31 -10.94 8.82
CA TYR A 116 -8.06 -10.72 7.40
C TYR A 116 -9.14 -11.38 6.54
N ARG A 117 -9.76 -10.58 5.66
CA ARG A 117 -10.68 -11.07 4.62
C ARG A 117 -9.91 -11.69 3.47
N GLY A 118 -10.63 -12.40 2.60
CA GLY A 118 -10.04 -13.09 1.46
C GLY A 118 -9.33 -14.38 1.86
N ALA A 119 -8.21 -14.69 1.22
CA ALA A 119 -7.42 -15.88 1.53
C ALA A 119 -6.08 -15.49 2.15
N LEU A 120 -5.57 -16.31 3.06
CA LEU A 120 -4.17 -16.29 3.43
C LEU A 120 -3.40 -17.31 2.60
N LYS A 121 -2.27 -16.93 2.05
CA LYS A 121 -1.32 -17.84 1.40
C LYS A 121 -0.08 -17.98 2.26
N VAL A 122 0.29 -19.19 2.62
CA VAL A 122 1.55 -19.49 3.28
C VAL A 122 2.46 -20.15 2.26
N THR A 123 3.66 -19.62 2.11
CA THR A 123 4.69 -20.14 1.21
C THR A 123 5.95 -20.47 2.01
N LEU A 124 6.51 -21.63 1.80
CA LEU A 124 7.81 -22.02 2.35
C LEU A 124 8.91 -21.38 1.49
N THR A 125 9.77 -20.61 2.13
CA THR A 125 10.95 -19.97 1.53
C THR A 125 12.22 -20.44 2.22
N PRO A 126 13.41 -20.16 1.68
CA PRO A 126 14.67 -20.47 2.37
C PRO A 126 14.78 -19.83 3.75
N GLU A 127 14.18 -18.65 3.96
CA GLU A 127 14.21 -17.92 5.22
C GLU A 127 13.16 -18.39 6.23
N GLY A 128 12.20 -19.21 5.81
CA GLY A 128 11.08 -19.68 6.63
C GLY A 128 9.72 -19.53 5.96
N LEU A 129 8.66 -19.59 6.76
CA LEU A 129 7.30 -19.39 6.28
C LEU A 129 7.06 -17.91 5.99
N LEU A 130 6.51 -17.63 4.81
CA LEU A 130 6.08 -16.32 4.35
C LEU A 130 4.55 -16.32 4.24
N MET A 131 3.90 -15.35 4.90
CA MET A 131 2.44 -15.20 4.90
C MET A 131 2.03 -13.99 4.07
N THR A 132 1.16 -14.21 3.09
CA THR A 132 0.52 -13.14 2.32
C THR A 132 -1.00 -13.20 2.43
N ASN A 133 -1.65 -12.05 2.49
CA ASN A 133 -3.09 -11.92 2.34
C ASN A 133 -3.42 -11.70 0.86
N ILE A 134 -4.24 -12.57 0.31
CA ILE A 134 -4.75 -12.48 -1.07
C ILE A 134 -6.17 -11.94 -0.98
N ILE A 135 -6.36 -10.69 -1.37
CA ILE A 135 -7.59 -9.94 -1.11
C ILE A 135 -7.99 -9.09 -2.33
N PRO A 136 -9.29 -9.00 -2.68
CA PRO A 136 -9.75 -8.02 -3.67
C PRO A 136 -9.39 -6.59 -3.24
N LEU A 137 -8.99 -5.75 -4.19
CA LEU A 137 -8.47 -4.40 -3.94
C LEU A 137 -9.44 -3.54 -3.11
N GLU A 138 -10.73 -3.51 -3.46
CA GLU A 138 -11.71 -2.72 -2.71
C GLU A 138 -11.88 -3.22 -1.27
N SER A 139 -11.86 -4.54 -1.07
CA SER A 139 -11.91 -5.13 0.28
C SER A 139 -10.66 -4.82 1.11
N TYR A 140 -9.51 -4.71 0.47
CA TYR A 140 -8.27 -4.26 1.11
C TYR A 140 -8.39 -2.83 1.63
N LEU A 141 -8.97 -1.92 0.82
CA LEU A 141 -9.12 -0.52 1.18
C LEU A 141 -10.00 -0.31 2.42
N TYR A 142 -10.99 -1.16 2.68
CA TYR A 142 -11.80 -1.06 3.90
C TYR A 142 -10.97 -1.14 5.18
N GLY A 143 -9.98 -2.03 5.21
CA GLY A 143 -9.11 -2.23 6.38
C GLY A 143 -7.82 -1.40 6.35
N GLN A 144 -7.50 -0.79 5.19
CA GLN A 144 -6.29 -0.01 5.00
C GLN A 144 -6.50 1.47 5.37
N ILE A 145 -7.61 2.08 4.91
CA ILE A 145 -7.85 3.52 5.08
C ILE A 145 -7.94 3.91 6.57
N ALA A 146 -8.52 3.06 7.43
CA ALA A 146 -8.59 3.32 8.87
C ALA A 146 -7.21 3.29 9.57
N GLY A 147 -6.22 2.63 8.97
CA GLY A 147 -4.83 2.67 9.43
C GLY A 147 -4.11 3.97 9.07
N GLU A 148 -4.63 4.71 8.10
CA GLU A 148 -4.02 5.93 7.57
C GLU A 148 -4.72 7.21 8.02
N MET A 149 -6.05 7.19 8.08
CA MET A 149 -6.87 8.36 8.46
C MET A 149 -7.93 7.99 9.49
N ASN A 150 -8.24 8.95 10.36
CA ASN A 150 -9.36 8.77 11.29
C ASN A 150 -10.70 8.70 10.52
N PRO A 151 -11.52 7.66 10.73
CA PRO A 151 -12.80 7.52 10.04
C PRO A 151 -13.81 8.65 10.29
N SER A 152 -13.62 9.46 11.34
CA SER A 152 -14.47 10.63 11.63
C SER A 152 -14.12 11.88 10.80
N TRP A 153 -13.06 11.86 10.01
CA TRP A 153 -12.68 12.99 9.17
C TRP A 153 -13.71 13.27 8.08
N GLU A 154 -13.56 14.45 7.43
CA GLU A 154 -14.47 14.86 6.36
C GLU A 154 -14.51 13.81 5.22
N MET A 155 -15.71 13.57 4.69
CA MET A 155 -15.91 12.54 3.67
C MET A 155 -15.05 12.79 2.42
N GLU A 156 -14.88 14.04 2.03
CA GLU A 156 -14.06 14.38 0.86
C GLU A 156 -12.56 14.12 1.10
N ALA A 157 -12.08 14.25 2.34
CA ALA A 157 -10.73 13.85 2.69
C ALA A 157 -10.56 12.32 2.66
N LEU A 158 -11.55 11.57 3.19
CA LEU A 158 -11.55 10.10 3.12
C LEU A 158 -11.57 9.61 1.67
N LYS A 159 -12.42 10.21 0.82
CA LYS A 159 -12.47 9.88 -0.62
C LYS A 159 -11.15 10.16 -1.32
N ALA A 160 -10.50 11.30 -1.04
CA ALA A 160 -9.18 11.63 -1.60
C ALA A 160 -8.14 10.59 -1.19
N GLN A 161 -8.13 10.18 0.08
CA GLN A 161 -7.23 9.13 0.56
C GLN A 161 -7.50 7.78 -0.11
N VAL A 162 -8.78 7.40 -0.26
CA VAL A 162 -9.17 6.16 -0.93
C VAL A 162 -8.64 6.12 -2.37
N VAL A 163 -8.87 7.18 -3.15
CA VAL A 163 -8.40 7.26 -4.54
C VAL A 163 -6.88 7.19 -4.61
N ALA A 164 -6.18 7.90 -3.71
CA ALA A 164 -4.72 7.84 -3.65
C ALA A 164 -4.24 6.42 -3.26
N ALA A 165 -4.80 5.80 -2.23
CA ALA A 165 -4.42 4.47 -1.78
C ALA A 165 -4.71 3.39 -2.82
N ARG A 166 -5.87 3.46 -3.49
CA ARG A 166 -6.23 2.57 -4.60
C ARG A 166 -5.22 2.68 -5.73
N THR A 167 -4.88 3.89 -6.13
CA THR A 167 -3.91 4.15 -7.22
C THR A 167 -2.53 3.59 -6.87
N TYR A 168 -2.07 3.80 -5.63
CA TYR A 168 -0.81 3.24 -5.15
C TYR A 168 -0.82 1.71 -5.21
N ALA A 169 -1.86 1.07 -4.67
CA ALA A 169 -1.97 -0.39 -4.66
C ALA A 169 -2.02 -0.96 -6.09
N MET A 170 -2.75 -0.32 -7.01
CA MET A 170 -2.78 -0.72 -8.43
C MET A 170 -1.41 -0.56 -9.11
N TYR A 171 -0.70 0.52 -8.81
CA TYR A 171 0.68 0.68 -9.28
C TYR A 171 1.55 -0.49 -8.78
N MET A 172 1.41 -0.89 -7.50
CA MET A 172 2.19 -1.98 -6.92
C MET A 172 1.81 -3.36 -7.47
N ILE A 173 0.55 -3.61 -7.85
CA ILE A 173 0.16 -4.84 -8.57
C ILE A 173 0.94 -4.98 -9.89
N LYS A 174 1.16 -3.87 -10.61
CA LYS A 174 1.96 -3.85 -11.85
C LYS A 174 3.46 -3.86 -11.63
N HIS A 175 3.91 -3.36 -10.48
CA HIS A 175 5.32 -3.23 -10.12
C HIS A 175 5.55 -3.84 -8.73
N PRO A 176 5.36 -5.15 -8.59
CA PRO A 176 5.42 -5.82 -7.29
C PRO A 176 6.82 -5.69 -6.67
N LYS A 177 6.88 -5.53 -5.36
CA LYS A 177 8.14 -5.50 -4.62
C LYS A 177 8.88 -6.83 -4.64
N HIS A 178 8.12 -7.91 -4.75
CA HIS A 178 8.66 -9.27 -4.68
C HIS A 178 7.78 -10.24 -5.50
N PRO A 179 8.33 -11.31 -6.06
CA PRO A 179 7.53 -12.30 -6.79
C PRO A 179 6.35 -12.88 -6.01
N LEU A 180 6.44 -12.95 -4.68
CA LEU A 180 5.42 -13.53 -3.81
C LEU A 180 4.41 -12.50 -3.25
N TYR A 181 4.67 -11.20 -3.30
CA TYR A 181 3.76 -10.15 -2.81
C TYR A 181 3.94 -8.83 -3.55
N ASP A 182 2.89 -8.02 -3.57
CA ASP A 182 2.87 -6.74 -4.27
C ASP A 182 3.34 -5.61 -3.35
N LEU A 183 2.90 -5.61 -2.11
CA LEU A 183 3.25 -4.61 -1.09
C LEU A 183 3.32 -5.24 0.32
N GLU A 184 3.91 -4.50 1.25
CA GLU A 184 4.03 -4.88 2.65
C GLU A 184 3.03 -4.11 3.52
N LYS A 185 2.47 -4.75 4.54
CA LYS A 185 1.67 -4.03 5.53
C LYS A 185 2.59 -3.18 6.42
N GLY A 186 2.32 -1.88 6.50
CA GLY A 186 3.05 -1.00 7.41
C GLY A 186 3.58 0.26 6.74
N THR A 187 4.40 1.00 7.45
CA THR A 187 4.89 2.32 7.04
C THR A 187 5.85 2.31 5.83
N GLY A 188 6.30 1.14 5.40
CA GLY A 188 7.10 0.98 4.19
C GLY A 188 6.30 1.07 2.89
N ASP A 189 4.98 0.81 2.96
CA ASP A 189 4.02 0.99 1.86
C ASP A 189 2.74 1.64 2.37
N GLN A 190 1.80 0.85 2.92
CA GLN A 190 0.50 1.30 3.41
C GLN A 190 0.15 0.57 4.71
N VAL A 191 -0.31 1.31 5.72
CA VAL A 191 -0.72 0.71 6.99
C VAL A 191 -2.00 -0.08 6.77
N TYR A 192 -1.91 -1.40 6.85
CA TYR A 192 -3.04 -2.31 6.68
C TYR A 192 -3.35 -3.02 7.99
N LEU A 193 -4.46 -2.67 8.61
CA LEU A 193 -4.87 -3.19 9.91
C LEU A 193 -5.76 -4.44 9.80
N GLY A 194 -6.32 -4.73 8.62
CA GLY A 194 -7.26 -5.83 8.41
C GLY A 194 -8.71 -5.49 8.75
N ALA A 195 -9.57 -6.52 8.84
CA ALA A 195 -11.02 -6.37 8.93
C ALA A 195 -11.51 -5.74 10.25
N GLN A 196 -10.75 -5.85 11.33
CA GLN A 196 -11.14 -5.25 12.62
C GLN A 196 -11.16 -3.72 12.62
N SER A 197 -10.53 -3.08 11.64
CA SER A 197 -10.50 -1.63 11.51
C SER A 197 -11.54 -1.07 10.54
N GLU A 198 -12.33 -1.93 9.90
CA GLU A 198 -13.34 -1.50 8.94
C GLU A 198 -14.40 -0.59 9.59
N ALA A 199 -14.69 0.54 8.98
CA ALA A 199 -15.69 1.49 9.42
C ALA A 199 -16.68 1.81 8.31
N VAL A 200 -17.97 2.02 8.68
CA VAL A 200 -19.04 2.30 7.71
C VAL A 200 -18.71 3.50 6.82
N ARG A 201 -18.19 4.60 7.40
CA ARG A 201 -17.82 5.79 6.63
C ARG A 201 -16.70 5.54 5.61
N ILE A 202 -15.76 4.65 5.95
CA ILE A 202 -14.71 4.25 5.01
C ILE A 202 -15.30 3.43 3.88
N LYS A 203 -16.20 2.49 4.16
CA LYS A 203 -16.89 1.71 3.12
C LYS A 203 -17.66 2.65 2.17
N ILE A 204 -18.37 3.65 2.70
CA ILE A 204 -19.04 4.66 1.87
C ILE A 204 -18.03 5.42 0.99
N ALA A 205 -16.88 5.85 1.52
CA ALA A 205 -15.86 6.52 0.75
C ALA A 205 -15.29 5.64 -0.37
N VAL A 206 -15.02 4.36 -0.08
CA VAL A 206 -14.54 3.37 -1.07
C VAL A 206 -15.56 3.15 -2.18
N GLU A 207 -16.82 2.87 -1.81
CA GLU A 207 -17.87 2.60 -2.80
C GLU A 207 -18.18 3.82 -3.67
N SER A 208 -18.23 5.02 -3.08
CA SER A 208 -18.53 6.26 -3.82
C SER A 208 -17.39 6.72 -4.76
N THR A 209 -16.21 6.15 -4.62
CA THR A 209 -15.06 6.41 -5.49
C THR A 209 -14.56 5.15 -6.21
N ARG A 210 -15.43 4.15 -6.33
CA ARG A 210 -15.08 2.87 -6.96
C ARG A 210 -14.43 3.09 -8.32
N ASP A 211 -13.39 2.32 -8.60
CA ASP A 211 -12.60 2.34 -9.84
C ASP A 211 -11.88 3.68 -10.15
N GLN A 212 -11.98 4.72 -9.31
CA GLN A 212 -11.30 5.98 -9.58
C GLN A 212 -9.84 5.95 -9.14
N VAL A 213 -8.97 6.41 -10.03
CA VAL A 213 -7.51 6.42 -9.86
C VAL A 213 -6.89 7.72 -10.40
N VAL A 214 -5.71 8.05 -9.91
CA VAL A 214 -4.89 9.15 -10.42
C VAL A 214 -3.98 8.63 -11.52
N THR A 215 -4.03 9.25 -12.71
CA THR A 215 -3.36 8.76 -13.90
C THR A 215 -2.46 9.79 -14.56
N LYS A 216 -1.50 9.30 -15.33
CA LYS A 216 -0.73 10.06 -16.32
C LYS A 216 -0.70 9.28 -17.62
N GLY A 217 -1.25 9.86 -18.70
CA GLY A 217 -1.35 9.17 -19.99
C GLY A 217 -2.06 7.83 -19.84
N SER A 218 -3.18 7.87 -19.12
CA SER A 218 -4.03 6.69 -18.86
C SER A 218 -3.46 5.59 -17.97
N LEU A 219 -2.26 5.73 -17.42
CA LEU A 219 -1.65 4.77 -16.50
C LEU A 219 -1.72 5.25 -15.05
N PRO A 220 -2.11 4.41 -14.10
CA PRO A 220 -2.02 4.73 -12.68
C PRO A 220 -0.59 5.13 -12.28
N ILE A 221 -0.46 6.24 -11.56
CA ILE A 221 0.82 6.70 -11.04
C ILE A 221 1.09 6.13 -9.65
N LYS A 222 2.33 6.20 -9.18
CA LYS A 222 2.66 5.89 -7.78
C LYS A 222 2.29 7.09 -6.90
N THR A 223 1.09 7.06 -6.31
CA THR A 223 0.55 8.11 -5.45
C THR A 223 1.06 7.98 -4.02
N TYR A 224 2.05 8.76 -3.66
CA TYR A 224 2.53 8.84 -2.27
C TYR A 224 1.63 9.75 -1.43
N TYR A 225 1.54 9.47 -0.13
CA TYR A 225 0.87 10.33 0.83
C TYR A 225 1.56 10.21 2.21
N HIS A 226 1.34 11.18 3.07
CA HIS A 226 1.99 11.25 4.38
C HIS A 226 1.15 12.09 5.34
N SER A 227 1.43 11.97 6.65
CA SER A 227 0.61 12.61 7.67
C SER A 227 0.64 14.14 7.59
N ARG A 228 1.81 14.78 7.73
CA ARG A 228 1.97 16.26 7.77
C ARG A 228 3.23 16.70 7.03
N CYS A 229 3.09 17.55 6.03
CA CYS A 229 4.22 17.98 5.20
C CYS A 229 5.15 19.01 5.88
N GLY A 230 4.70 19.68 6.93
CA GLY A 230 5.47 20.76 7.59
C GLY A 230 5.45 22.10 6.85
N GLY A 231 4.48 22.33 5.93
CA GLY A 231 4.28 23.59 5.20
C GLY A 231 4.33 23.47 3.70
N PHE A 232 5.17 22.58 3.16
CA PHE A 232 5.26 22.25 1.75
C PHE A 232 5.44 20.75 1.56
N THR A 233 4.83 20.19 0.52
CA THR A 233 5.18 18.85 0.08
C THR A 233 6.55 18.85 -0.61
N GLU A 234 7.12 17.68 -0.88
CA GLU A 234 8.44 17.55 -1.50
C GLU A 234 8.37 16.70 -2.77
N SER A 235 9.29 16.91 -3.67
CA SER A 235 9.48 16.07 -4.84
C SER A 235 10.06 14.70 -4.45
N ALA A 236 9.49 13.64 -4.96
CA ALA A 236 9.97 12.27 -4.75
C ALA A 236 11.45 12.09 -5.14
N LYS A 237 11.88 12.76 -6.21
CA LYS A 237 13.29 12.76 -6.65
C LYS A 237 14.23 13.31 -5.59
N LEU A 238 13.79 14.33 -4.84
CA LEU A 238 14.63 14.96 -3.81
C LEU A 238 14.68 14.15 -2.52
N VAL A 239 13.64 13.38 -2.22
CA VAL A 239 13.58 12.54 -1.01
C VAL A 239 14.37 11.25 -1.18
N TRP A 240 14.16 10.54 -2.27
CA TRP A 240 14.75 9.20 -2.47
C TRP A 240 15.93 9.18 -3.46
N ASN A 241 16.37 10.34 -3.96
CA ASN A 241 17.50 10.48 -4.87
C ASN A 241 17.47 9.50 -6.06
N ASN A 242 16.27 9.20 -6.56
CA ASN A 242 16.03 8.19 -7.56
C ASN A 242 15.35 8.75 -8.80
N SER A 243 15.18 7.88 -9.78
CA SER A 243 14.54 8.14 -11.06
C SER A 243 13.01 8.15 -11.00
N GLU A 244 12.38 8.37 -9.82
CA GLU A 244 10.92 8.42 -9.72
C GLU A 244 10.33 9.38 -10.74
N LYS A 245 9.47 8.84 -11.60
CA LYS A 245 8.87 9.57 -12.73
C LYS A 245 7.71 10.46 -12.31
N TYR A 246 7.16 10.23 -11.11
CA TYR A 246 5.94 10.85 -10.60
C TYR A 246 6.23 11.70 -9.36
N ASN A 247 5.24 12.51 -8.95
CA ASN A 247 5.33 13.36 -7.74
C ASN A 247 6.57 14.27 -7.73
N ARG A 248 6.85 14.93 -8.84
CA ARG A 248 8.03 15.81 -8.99
C ARG A 248 7.80 17.25 -8.53
N THR A 249 6.55 17.61 -8.24
CA THR A 249 6.18 18.98 -7.88
C THR A 249 5.97 19.09 -6.39
N SER A 250 6.53 20.14 -5.80
CA SER A 250 6.25 20.57 -4.43
C SER A 250 5.07 21.53 -4.44
N VAL A 251 4.12 21.37 -3.51
CA VAL A 251 2.97 22.25 -3.37
C VAL A 251 2.89 22.81 -1.97
N PRO A 252 2.40 24.05 -1.78
CA PRO A 252 2.18 24.65 -0.46
C PRO A 252 1.02 23.94 0.25
N CYS A 253 1.11 23.86 1.56
CA CYS A 253 0.06 23.31 2.41
C CYS A 253 -0.32 24.33 3.49
N GLN A 254 -1.41 25.04 3.26
CA GLN A 254 -1.90 26.10 4.15
C GLN A 254 -2.11 25.60 5.59
N TYR A 255 -2.63 24.38 5.77
CA TYR A 255 -2.81 23.80 7.10
C TYR A 255 -1.48 23.68 7.85
N CYS A 256 -0.47 23.08 7.25
CA CYS A 256 0.81 22.86 7.92
C CYS A 256 1.63 24.15 8.10
N GLN A 257 1.35 25.18 7.31
CA GLN A 257 1.92 26.53 7.52
C GLN A 257 1.26 27.22 8.73
N LYS A 258 -0.08 27.13 8.83
CA LYS A 258 -0.86 27.76 9.90
C LYS A 258 -0.77 27.00 11.23
N PHE A 259 -0.70 25.66 11.17
CA PHE A 259 -0.70 24.76 12.33
C PHE A 259 0.49 23.77 12.24
N PRO A 260 1.72 24.25 12.49
CA PRO A 260 2.91 23.43 12.40
C PRO A 260 2.89 22.32 13.48
N TYR A 261 3.22 21.09 13.07
CA TYR A 261 3.44 19.99 13.99
C TYR A 261 4.91 19.96 14.39
N LEU A 262 5.23 20.55 15.52
CA LEU A 262 6.59 20.60 16.04
C LEU A 262 6.93 19.29 16.78
N TRP A 263 8.18 18.87 16.66
CA TRP A 263 8.71 17.70 17.37
C TRP A 263 10.18 17.92 17.71
N LYS A 264 10.61 17.27 18.77
CA LYS A 264 11.99 17.25 19.26
C LYS A 264 12.33 15.86 19.72
N THR A 265 13.53 15.39 19.39
CA THR A 265 14.08 14.13 19.87
C THR A 265 15.58 14.25 20.02
N SER A 266 16.15 13.41 20.87
CA SER A 266 17.59 13.28 21.05
C SER A 266 18.00 11.85 20.81
N VAL A 267 19.16 11.65 20.18
CA VAL A 267 19.75 10.37 19.88
C VAL A 267 21.22 10.43 20.30
N LYS A 268 21.72 9.39 20.97
CA LYS A 268 23.13 9.33 21.30
C LYS A 268 23.98 9.17 20.04
N ALA A 269 25.14 9.83 19.98
CA ALA A 269 26.02 9.77 18.82
C ALA A 269 26.39 8.34 18.45
N HIS A 270 26.69 7.48 19.44
CA HIS A 270 27.04 6.08 19.19
C HIS A 270 25.93 5.27 18.49
N GLU A 271 24.64 5.62 18.68
CA GLU A 271 23.54 4.98 17.97
C GLU A 271 23.56 5.32 16.47
N ILE A 272 23.87 6.57 16.14
CA ILE A 272 24.04 6.99 14.73
C ILE A 272 25.24 6.25 14.10
N PHE A 273 26.37 6.20 14.80
CA PHE A 273 27.57 5.50 14.31
C PHE A 273 27.29 4.01 14.14
N LYS A 274 26.59 3.39 15.09
CA LYS A 274 26.19 1.98 15.01
C LYS A 274 25.34 1.68 13.77
N VAL A 275 24.30 2.46 13.51
CA VAL A 275 23.42 2.24 12.33
C VAL A 275 24.14 2.53 11.01
N LEU A 276 25.15 3.38 11.02
CA LEU A 276 26.02 3.67 9.87
C LEU A 276 27.20 2.71 9.74
N LYS A 277 27.36 1.79 10.69
CA LYS A 277 28.51 0.85 10.76
C LYS A 277 29.87 1.55 10.81
N ILE A 278 29.92 2.73 11.43
CA ILE A 278 31.18 3.45 11.67
C ILE A 278 31.76 2.92 13.00
N PRO A 279 33.04 2.52 13.04
CA PRO A 279 33.66 1.99 14.25
C PRO A 279 33.62 2.98 15.42
N LEU A 280 33.29 2.50 16.63
CA LEU A 280 33.12 3.36 17.80
C LEU A 280 34.43 3.98 18.32
N GLU A 281 35.56 3.35 18.07
CA GLU A 281 36.90 3.87 18.39
C GLU A 281 37.26 5.13 17.59
N LYS A 282 36.55 5.36 16.48
CA LYS A 282 36.71 6.55 15.63
C LYS A 282 35.74 7.69 16.00
N LEU A 283 35.06 7.58 17.14
CA LEU A 283 33.92 8.43 17.50
C LEU A 283 34.34 9.86 17.89
N LYS A 284 35.53 10.06 18.45
CA LYS A 284 35.92 11.37 18.96
C LYS A 284 37.30 11.80 18.45
N PRO A 285 37.42 13.07 18.07
CA PRO A 285 36.36 14.06 17.93
C PRO A 285 35.49 13.80 16.68
N PHE A 286 34.22 14.21 16.72
CA PHE A 286 33.34 14.15 15.59
C PHE A 286 32.55 15.45 15.40
N LYS A 287 32.13 15.70 14.17
CA LYS A 287 31.20 16.77 13.80
C LYS A 287 30.08 16.22 12.95
N ILE A 288 28.84 16.55 13.28
CA ILE A 288 27.66 16.23 12.49
C ILE A 288 27.02 17.53 12.04
N SER A 289 26.72 17.68 10.78
CA SER A 289 26.13 18.89 10.21
C SER A 289 25.17 18.60 9.08
N ILE A 290 24.28 19.53 8.81
CA ILE A 290 23.42 19.47 7.63
C ILE A 290 24.24 19.93 6.43
N ALA A 291 24.50 19.00 5.50
CA ALA A 291 25.26 19.28 4.29
C ALA A 291 24.44 20.10 3.28
N ASN A 292 23.18 19.70 3.07
CA ASN A 292 22.31 20.46 2.18
C ASN A 292 20.81 20.29 2.51
N LYS A 293 20.01 21.30 2.13
CA LYS A 293 18.54 21.30 2.22
C LYS A 293 17.92 21.53 0.84
N SER A 294 16.69 21.06 0.67
CA SER A 294 15.86 21.40 -0.49
C SER A 294 15.29 22.84 -0.35
N SER A 295 14.73 23.35 -1.45
CA SER A 295 14.02 24.63 -1.45
C SER A 295 12.82 24.66 -0.52
N THR A 296 12.25 23.50 -0.16
CA THR A 296 11.16 23.38 0.82
C THR A 296 11.65 23.35 2.27
N GLY A 297 12.96 23.41 2.51
CA GLY A 297 13.60 23.38 3.83
C GLY A 297 13.78 21.97 4.41
N ARG A 298 13.61 20.89 3.61
CA ARG A 298 13.92 19.54 4.05
C ARG A 298 15.41 19.25 3.90
N VAL A 299 15.98 18.62 4.92
CA VAL A 299 17.35 18.12 4.88
C VAL A 299 17.43 16.99 3.84
N LYS A 300 18.37 17.10 2.93
CA LYS A 300 18.66 16.07 1.91
C LYS A 300 19.76 15.16 2.41
N GLU A 301 20.78 15.76 3.01
CA GLU A 301 22.01 15.08 3.34
C GLU A 301 22.61 15.61 4.62
N ILE A 302 23.15 14.70 5.41
CA ILE A 302 23.86 14.96 6.66
C ILE A 302 25.31 14.54 6.46
N ALA A 303 26.24 15.44 6.78
CA ALA A 303 27.66 15.17 6.81
C ALA A 303 28.10 14.77 8.22
N ILE A 304 28.94 13.76 8.32
CA ILE A 304 29.58 13.29 9.54
C ILE A 304 31.08 13.30 9.28
N GLU A 305 31.82 14.07 10.05
CA GLU A 305 33.28 14.19 9.92
C GLU A 305 33.92 13.71 11.23
N THR A 306 34.91 12.86 11.09
CA THR A 306 35.83 12.45 12.16
C THR A 306 37.25 12.88 11.76
N ASP A 307 38.23 12.78 12.63
CA ASP A 307 39.63 13.07 12.29
C ASP A 307 40.17 12.21 11.13
N HIS A 308 39.55 11.07 10.86
CA HIS A 308 40.02 10.09 9.91
C HIS A 308 39.19 10.02 8.62
N GLU A 309 37.90 10.28 8.70
CA GLU A 309 36.96 10.01 7.60
C GLU A 309 35.83 11.02 7.53
N LYS A 310 35.31 11.22 6.32
CA LYS A 310 34.08 11.98 6.06
C LYS A 310 33.03 11.04 5.49
N HIS A 311 31.87 11.07 6.09
CA HIS A 311 30.71 10.30 5.66
C HIS A 311 29.59 11.25 5.27
N SER A 312 28.79 10.84 4.32
CA SER A 312 27.55 11.52 3.98
C SER A 312 26.40 10.52 3.93
N ILE A 313 25.27 10.90 4.47
CA ILE A 313 24.07 10.06 4.48
C ILE A 313 22.83 10.85 4.07
N ASN A 314 22.03 10.25 3.19
CA ASN A 314 20.70 10.77 2.88
C ASN A 314 19.83 10.78 4.15
N SER A 315 19.14 11.89 4.39
CA SER A 315 18.37 12.09 5.63
C SER A 315 17.17 11.15 5.77
N GLU A 316 16.57 10.68 4.67
CA GLU A 316 15.48 9.71 4.73
C GLU A 316 16.01 8.31 5.08
N VAL A 317 17.21 7.96 4.62
CA VAL A 317 17.90 6.72 5.01
C VAL A 317 18.22 6.79 6.50
N LEU A 318 18.80 7.88 7.00
CA LEU A 318 19.06 8.04 8.42
C LEU A 318 17.79 7.96 9.25
N ARG A 319 16.72 8.63 8.81
CA ARG A 319 15.39 8.58 9.43
C ARG A 319 14.83 7.17 9.52
N HIS A 320 14.99 6.35 8.47
CA HIS A 320 14.61 4.95 8.46
C HIS A 320 15.42 4.13 9.48
N LEU A 321 16.73 4.32 9.52
CA LEU A 321 17.63 3.58 10.42
C LEU A 321 17.41 3.93 11.90
N LEU A 322 17.15 5.22 12.21
CA LEU A 322 16.87 5.67 13.58
C LEU A 322 15.41 5.43 14.01
N GLY A 323 14.55 5.06 13.07
CA GLY A 323 13.14 4.82 13.29
C GLY A 323 12.27 6.07 13.11
N TYR A 324 11.13 5.87 12.45
CA TYR A 324 10.17 6.93 12.11
C TYR A 324 9.46 7.57 13.33
N ALA A 325 9.47 6.91 14.47
CA ALA A 325 8.98 7.46 15.73
C ALA A 325 9.94 8.50 16.32
N ASN A 326 11.25 8.31 16.15
CA ASN A 326 12.29 9.21 16.62
C ASN A 326 12.43 10.42 15.67
N VAL A 327 12.77 10.19 14.42
CA VAL A 327 12.92 11.24 13.41
C VAL A 327 11.67 11.30 12.55
N LYS A 328 10.71 12.16 12.95
CA LYS A 328 9.35 12.16 12.37
C LYS A 328 9.26 12.68 10.94
N SER A 329 10.20 13.51 10.51
CA SER A 329 10.29 14.01 9.12
C SER A 329 11.73 14.39 8.80
N THR A 330 12.02 14.69 7.54
CA THR A 330 13.31 15.22 7.12
C THR A 330 13.40 16.76 7.21
N ARG A 331 12.37 17.43 7.69
CA ARG A 331 12.37 18.88 7.91
C ARG A 331 12.75 19.18 9.36
N PHE A 332 14.06 19.29 9.61
CA PHE A 332 14.61 19.49 10.94
C PHE A 332 15.89 20.31 10.91
N ASP A 333 16.29 20.78 12.09
CA ASP A 333 17.61 21.31 12.43
C ASP A 333 18.30 20.38 13.45
N LEU A 334 19.62 20.45 13.52
CA LEU A 334 20.46 19.67 14.43
C LEU A 334 21.12 20.59 15.45
N LYS A 335 21.19 20.11 16.71
CA LYS A 335 22.07 20.66 17.75
C LYS A 335 22.86 19.51 18.36
N ILE A 336 24.14 19.75 18.62
CA ILE A 336 25.02 18.76 19.25
C ILE A 336 25.32 19.28 20.66
N ASN A 337 25.07 18.43 21.65
CA ASN A 337 25.44 18.65 23.03
C ASN A 337 26.27 17.45 23.50
N GLU A 338 27.60 17.61 23.54
CA GLU A 338 28.52 16.53 23.89
C GLU A 338 28.33 15.27 23.01
N ASP A 339 27.75 14.22 23.55
CA ASP A 339 27.49 12.94 22.88
C ASP A 339 26.03 12.80 22.39
N GLU A 340 25.23 13.84 22.57
CA GLU A 340 23.81 13.82 22.21
C GLU A 340 23.53 14.71 21.00
N ILE A 341 22.91 14.13 20.00
CA ILE A 341 22.46 14.84 18.80
C ILE A 341 20.96 15.06 18.94
N GLN A 342 20.59 16.33 19.05
CA GLN A 342 19.21 16.76 19.17
C GLN A 342 18.67 17.14 17.79
N PHE A 343 17.57 16.54 17.41
CA PHE A 343 16.78 16.87 16.22
C PHE A 343 15.57 17.71 16.65
N GLN A 344 15.37 18.84 16.02
CA GLN A 344 14.19 19.67 16.21
C GLN A 344 13.56 19.96 14.86
N GLY A 345 12.33 19.50 14.65
CA GLY A 345 11.74 19.53 13.33
C GLY A 345 10.24 19.82 13.30
N THR A 346 9.70 19.83 12.09
CA THR A 346 8.27 20.04 11.84
C THR A 346 7.74 19.06 10.80
N GLY A 347 6.46 18.67 10.95
CA GLY A 347 5.81 17.70 10.10
C GLY A 347 6.04 16.24 10.50
N ALA A 348 5.38 15.32 9.82
CA ALA A 348 5.48 13.87 10.03
C ALA A 348 5.30 13.14 8.71
N GLY A 349 6.28 12.29 8.37
CA GLY A 349 6.34 11.54 7.12
C GLY A 349 7.34 12.11 6.11
N HIS A 350 7.48 11.43 4.99
CA HIS A 350 8.45 11.74 3.93
C HIS A 350 8.17 13.04 3.16
N GLY A 351 6.94 13.56 3.24
CA GLY A 351 6.57 14.84 2.61
C GLY A 351 6.15 14.78 1.15
N VAL A 352 6.19 13.64 0.49
CA VAL A 352 5.87 13.50 -0.95
C VAL A 352 4.38 13.24 -1.17
N GLY A 353 3.80 13.86 -2.20
CA GLY A 353 2.40 13.67 -2.58
C GLY A 353 1.40 14.28 -1.58
N MET A 354 0.29 13.61 -1.27
CA MET A 354 -0.79 14.18 -0.48
C MET A 354 -0.47 14.27 1.01
N CYS A 355 -0.63 15.46 1.58
CA CYS A 355 -0.61 15.69 3.02
C CYS A 355 -2.00 15.39 3.60
N GLN A 356 -2.12 14.37 4.46
CA GLN A 356 -3.41 13.92 5.01
C GLN A 356 -4.12 15.01 5.82
N TRP A 357 -3.42 15.71 6.71
CA TRP A 357 -3.99 16.83 7.46
C TRP A 357 -4.31 18.04 6.59
N GLY A 358 -3.55 18.24 5.52
CA GLY A 358 -3.87 19.25 4.51
C GLY A 358 -5.12 18.89 3.72
N ALA A 359 -5.30 17.63 3.34
CA ALA A 359 -6.53 17.14 2.70
C ALA A 359 -7.75 17.33 3.60
N GLN A 360 -7.63 16.99 4.90
CA GLN A 360 -8.67 17.24 5.89
C GLN A 360 -9.03 18.73 6.01
N PHE A 361 -8.03 19.61 6.01
CA PHE A 361 -8.27 21.05 6.05
C PHE A 361 -8.99 21.57 4.79
N LEU A 362 -8.56 21.12 3.62
CA LEU A 362 -9.20 21.50 2.35
C LEU A 362 -10.66 21.02 2.32
N ALA A 363 -10.93 19.78 2.76
CA ALA A 363 -12.28 19.24 2.84
C ALA A 363 -13.16 20.04 3.80
N LYS A 364 -12.67 20.44 4.99
CA LYS A 364 -13.37 21.32 5.92
C LYS A 364 -13.68 22.71 5.34
N ASN A 365 -12.91 23.16 4.36
CA ASN A 365 -13.15 24.40 3.63
C ASN A 365 -13.93 24.17 2.32
N GLY A 366 -14.70 23.08 2.21
CA GLY A 366 -15.64 22.82 1.12
C GLY A 366 -15.00 22.28 -0.17
N LYS A 367 -13.72 21.91 -0.14
CA LYS A 367 -13.06 21.33 -1.33
C LYS A 367 -13.46 19.86 -1.51
N SER A 368 -13.87 19.51 -2.71
CA SER A 368 -14.14 18.14 -3.13
C SER A 368 -12.86 17.30 -3.17
N TYR A 369 -12.99 15.97 -3.07
CA TYR A 369 -11.84 15.07 -3.20
C TYR A 369 -11.08 15.24 -4.51
N ARG A 370 -11.78 15.64 -5.60
CA ARG A 370 -11.15 15.93 -6.90
C ARG A 370 -10.26 17.15 -6.84
N GLU A 371 -10.71 18.23 -6.21
CA GLU A 371 -9.91 19.45 -6.00
C GLU A 371 -8.72 19.17 -5.05
N ILE A 372 -8.93 18.35 -4.00
CA ILE A 372 -7.86 17.95 -3.08
C ILE A 372 -6.77 17.17 -3.82
N LEU A 373 -7.16 16.18 -4.62
CA LEU A 373 -6.21 15.39 -5.41
C LEU A 373 -5.51 16.23 -6.48
N ALA A 374 -6.23 17.12 -7.16
CA ALA A 374 -5.64 18.05 -8.13
C ALA A 374 -4.61 19.00 -7.49
N HIS A 375 -4.84 19.42 -6.24
CA HIS A 375 -3.87 20.23 -5.50
C HIS A 375 -2.56 19.48 -5.21
N TYR A 376 -2.66 18.23 -4.72
CA TYR A 376 -1.47 17.45 -4.31
C TYR A 376 -0.80 16.68 -5.45
N TYR A 377 -1.53 16.41 -6.52
CA TYR A 377 -1.02 15.73 -7.71
C TYR A 377 -1.28 16.59 -8.96
N PRO A 378 -0.70 17.81 -9.02
CA PRO A 378 -0.90 18.69 -10.17
C PRO A 378 -0.37 18.01 -11.45
N SER A 379 -1.01 18.28 -12.58
CA SER A 379 -0.72 17.68 -13.89
C SER A 379 -1.11 16.20 -14.05
N TYR A 380 -1.86 15.63 -13.10
CA TYR A 380 -2.45 14.28 -13.20
C TYR A 380 -3.97 14.38 -13.29
N LYS A 381 -4.58 13.32 -13.83
CA LYS A 381 -6.04 13.24 -13.99
C LYS A 381 -6.62 12.20 -13.04
N ILE A 382 -7.91 12.35 -12.72
CA ILE A 382 -8.69 11.33 -12.02
C ILE A 382 -9.59 10.69 -13.06
N GLU A 383 -9.37 9.41 -13.31
CA GLU A 383 -10.05 8.63 -14.35
C GLU A 383 -10.56 7.30 -13.79
N SER A 384 -11.47 6.66 -14.52
CA SER A 384 -11.87 5.29 -14.21
C SER A 384 -10.74 4.32 -14.59
N ALA A 385 -10.46 3.37 -13.72
CA ALA A 385 -9.46 2.34 -13.95
C ALA A 385 -9.89 1.27 -14.97
N GLN A 386 -11.17 1.21 -15.37
CA GLN A 386 -11.73 0.15 -16.21
C GLN A 386 -11.03 -0.08 -17.57
N PRO A 387 -10.50 0.95 -18.28
CA PRO A 387 -9.86 0.70 -19.56
C PRO A 387 -8.47 0.07 -19.52
N TYR A 388 -7.89 -0.15 -18.36
CA TYR A 388 -6.44 -0.41 -18.24
C TYR A 388 -6.06 -1.85 -17.88
N PHE A 389 -7.06 -2.75 -17.83
CA PHE A 389 -6.81 -4.15 -17.46
C PHE A 389 -7.64 -5.14 -18.26
#